data_8d0e192c0751c5faaa53f0024f540ad0
#
_entry.id   8d0e192c0751c5faaa53f0024f540ad0
#
_cell.length_a   1.000
_cell.length_b   1.000
_cell.length_c   1.000
_cell.angle_alpha   90.00
_cell.angle_beta   90.00
_cell.angle_gamma   90.00
#
_symmetry.space_group_name_H-M   'P 1'
#
loop_
_entity.id
_entity.type
_entity.pdbx_description
1 polymer ?
#
loop_
_entity_poly.entity_id
_entity_poly.type
_entity_poly.pdbx_seq_one_letter_code
_entity_poly.pdbx_strand_id
1 'polypeptide(L)'
;PYLASRMVVSYIQSEQSIGVAACVKHFSLNNQEEWRGNINVNLSDRALYEIYLPAFKAAVQEGKAWSIMGSYNQLRGEHCCHNDLLLNKILKQEWHFDGVVISDWGGAHNTDQAVKNGLDLEMGTFTNGLTTKGKFSYASYYLADPFLKGINDGKYDVALLNDKAGRILRMIFRTTMSANRPFGRFVSPEHSQAGRRIAQEGIVLLKNEKQFFPIPAGKYNKIAVIGENASRSLVVGGGSSSLKVAYEVSPLDGLTAKYGKDHVTYSPGYASGPSMYGREEKSKLNADSLIAAAVEVAKGADVVLFVGGLNKNHFQD
;
A
#
# COMPACT_ATOMS: atom_id res chain seq x y z
N PRO A 1 7.24 -1.52 15.69
CA PRO A 1 7.31 -0.08 15.32
C PRO A 1 8.73 0.38 14.91
N TYR A 2 9.80 -0.03 15.63
CA TYR A 2 11.16 0.44 15.38
C TYR A 2 11.66 0.17 13.95
N LEU A 3 11.58 -1.07 13.46
CA LEU A 3 12.02 -1.43 12.11
C LEU A 3 11.25 -0.62 11.05
N ALA A 4 9.93 -0.53 11.18
CA ALA A 4 9.12 0.27 10.27
C ALA A 4 9.53 1.75 10.28
N SER A 5 9.87 2.30 11.45
CA SER A 5 10.36 3.67 11.60
C SER A 5 11.68 3.89 10.85
N ARG A 6 12.62 2.95 10.93
CA ARG A 6 13.91 3.08 10.24
C ARG A 6 13.77 2.96 8.72
N MET A 7 12.95 2.01 8.27
CA MET A 7 12.72 1.81 6.83
C MET A 7 12.01 3.00 6.18
N VAL A 8 10.96 3.52 6.82
CA VAL A 8 10.18 4.64 6.25
C VAL A 8 11.02 5.91 6.12
N VAL A 9 11.91 6.18 7.07
CA VAL A 9 12.80 7.36 7.01
C VAL A 9 13.69 7.31 5.77
N SER A 10 14.38 6.18 5.55
CA SER A 10 15.25 6.01 4.38
C SER A 10 14.46 6.09 3.07
N TYR A 11 13.27 5.48 3.04
CA TYR A 11 12.39 5.50 1.86
C TYR A 11 11.99 6.94 1.50
N ILE A 12 11.46 7.70 2.46
CA ILE A 12 11.03 9.09 2.26
C ILE A 12 12.19 9.98 1.80
N GLN A 13 13.33 9.89 2.48
CA GLN A 13 14.50 10.71 2.15
C GLN A 13 14.99 10.43 0.73
N SER A 14 15.04 9.17 0.32
CA SER A 14 15.45 8.76 -1.03
C SER A 14 14.47 9.27 -2.09
N GLU A 15 13.17 9.10 -1.88
CA GLU A 15 12.14 9.55 -2.84
C GLU A 15 12.13 11.07 -2.98
N GLN A 16 12.21 11.79 -1.86
CA GLN A 16 12.19 13.25 -1.86
C GLN A 16 13.50 13.88 -2.38
N SER A 17 14.63 13.17 -2.29
CA SER A 17 15.91 13.66 -2.83
C SER A 17 15.88 13.87 -4.35
N ILE A 18 14.99 13.21 -5.06
CA ILE A 18 14.78 13.35 -6.51
C ILE A 18 13.56 14.23 -6.86
N GLY A 19 13.02 14.97 -5.89
CA GLY A 19 11.92 15.91 -6.10
C GLY A 19 10.53 15.27 -6.22
N VAL A 20 10.33 14.07 -5.68
CA VAL A 20 9.03 13.40 -5.58
C VAL A 20 8.52 13.47 -4.15
N ALA A 21 7.29 13.91 -3.94
CA ALA A 21 6.69 13.97 -2.61
C ALA A 21 6.26 12.58 -2.14
N ALA A 22 6.86 12.11 -1.06
CA ALA A 22 6.37 10.91 -0.38
C ALA A 22 5.04 11.19 0.31
N CYS A 23 4.08 10.27 0.17
CA CYS A 23 2.80 10.33 0.87
C CYS A 23 2.68 9.14 1.82
N VAL A 24 2.89 9.39 3.10
CA VAL A 24 2.85 8.33 4.14
C VAL A 24 1.42 7.97 4.47
N LYS A 25 1.09 6.66 4.45
CA LYS A 25 -0.31 6.22 4.61
C LYS A 25 -0.45 4.84 5.27
N HIS A 26 -1.62 4.53 5.82
CA HIS A 26 -2.75 5.43 6.06
C HIS A 26 -2.75 5.88 7.52
N PHE A 27 -2.87 7.16 7.77
CA PHE A 27 -2.76 7.78 9.09
C PHE A 27 -4.14 7.90 9.73
N SER A 28 -4.53 7.05 10.67
CA SER A 28 -3.81 5.95 11.29
C SER A 28 -4.81 4.88 11.73
N LEU A 29 -4.30 3.71 12.19
CA LEU A 29 -5.13 2.67 12.83
C LEU A 29 -6.04 1.86 11.88
N ASN A 30 -5.82 1.89 10.58
CA ASN A 30 -6.53 1.03 9.63
C ASN A 30 -5.89 -0.37 9.59
N ASN A 31 -6.24 -1.21 10.56
CA ASN A 31 -5.65 -2.54 10.74
C ASN A 31 -6.48 -3.67 10.15
N GLN A 32 -7.69 -3.36 9.71
CA GLN A 32 -8.56 -4.36 9.08
C GLN A 32 -9.24 -3.71 7.88
N GLU A 33 -9.38 -4.48 6.81
CA GLU A 33 -9.95 -4.02 5.55
C GLU A 33 -11.47 -4.12 5.54
N GLU A 34 -12.02 -5.16 6.16
CA GLU A 34 -13.45 -5.33 6.28
C GLU A 34 -14.06 -4.21 7.14
N TRP A 35 -15.10 -3.57 6.63
CA TRP A 35 -15.79 -2.43 7.26
C TRP A 35 -14.91 -1.22 7.56
N ARG A 36 -13.73 -1.11 6.93
CA ARG A 36 -12.74 -0.06 7.20
C ARG A 36 -13.31 1.36 7.21
N GLY A 37 -14.34 1.64 6.40
CA GLY A 37 -15.02 2.94 6.37
C GLY A 37 -15.94 3.24 7.56
N ASN A 38 -16.25 2.24 8.39
CA ASN A 38 -17.24 2.36 9.49
C ASN A 38 -16.67 1.99 10.86
N ILE A 39 -15.52 1.34 10.92
CA ILE A 39 -14.92 0.92 12.18
C ILE A 39 -14.51 2.12 13.02
N ASN A 40 -14.93 2.09 14.28
CA ASN A 40 -14.49 3.06 15.28
C ASN A 40 -13.49 2.41 16.23
N VAL A 41 -12.22 2.78 16.07
CA VAL A 41 -11.13 2.25 16.89
C VAL A 41 -11.05 2.97 18.23
N ASN A 42 -11.09 2.16 19.31
CA ASN A 42 -10.93 2.63 20.67
C ASN A 42 -9.70 1.96 21.30
N LEU A 43 -8.78 2.75 21.80
CA LEU A 43 -7.55 2.27 22.41
C LEU A 43 -7.04 3.28 23.46
N SER A 44 -6.14 2.82 24.33
CA SER A 44 -5.46 3.69 25.28
C SER A 44 -4.47 4.63 24.58
N ASP A 45 -4.16 5.77 25.18
CA ASP A 45 -3.12 6.67 24.68
C ASP A 45 -1.77 5.98 24.63
N ARG A 46 -1.47 5.11 25.58
CA ARG A 46 -0.25 4.32 25.58
C ARG A 46 -0.13 3.47 24.31
N ALA A 47 -1.18 2.74 23.94
CA ALA A 47 -1.16 1.94 22.70
C ALA A 47 -1.04 2.83 21.46
N LEU A 48 -1.73 3.96 21.42
CA LEU A 48 -1.66 4.93 20.34
C LEU A 48 -0.22 5.42 20.14
N TYR A 49 0.41 5.95 21.20
CA TYR A 49 1.72 6.57 21.11
C TYR A 49 2.90 5.59 21.06
N GLU A 50 2.78 4.39 21.63
CA GLU A 50 3.89 3.43 21.67
C GLU A 50 3.87 2.42 20.51
N ILE A 51 2.69 2.17 19.89
CA ILE A 51 2.55 1.13 18.87
C ILE A 51 2.21 1.72 17.50
N TYR A 52 1.18 2.57 17.41
CA TYR A 52 0.64 3.02 16.12
C TYR A 52 1.32 4.26 15.56
N LEU A 53 1.65 5.21 16.38
CA LEU A 53 2.21 6.49 15.95
C LEU A 53 3.74 6.51 15.69
N PRO A 54 4.60 5.64 16.27
CA PRO A 54 6.06 5.82 16.16
C PRO A 54 6.59 5.87 14.74
N ALA A 55 6.08 5.02 13.82
CA ALA A 55 6.53 5.03 12.44
C ALA A 55 6.11 6.31 11.69
N PHE A 56 4.90 6.81 11.95
CA PHE A 56 4.44 8.08 11.39
C PHE A 56 5.22 9.27 11.97
N LYS A 57 5.52 9.26 13.27
CA LYS A 57 6.35 10.28 13.90
C LYS A 57 7.74 10.32 13.26
N ALA A 58 8.39 9.19 13.09
CA ALA A 58 9.68 9.09 12.43
C ALA A 58 9.61 9.57 10.96
N ALA A 59 8.56 9.20 10.23
CA ALA A 59 8.32 9.67 8.87
C ALA A 59 8.25 11.19 8.77
N VAL A 60 7.58 11.84 9.73
CA VAL A 60 7.42 13.30 9.78
C VAL A 60 8.68 13.97 10.29
N GLN A 61 9.18 13.58 11.47
CA GLN A 61 10.24 14.30 12.16
C GLN A 61 11.64 14.02 11.63
N GLU A 62 11.91 12.77 11.23
CA GLU A 62 13.21 12.35 10.72
C GLU A 62 13.20 12.25 9.18
N GLY A 63 12.17 11.60 8.60
CA GLY A 63 12.00 11.46 7.15
C GLY A 63 11.64 12.77 6.45
N LYS A 64 11.08 13.75 7.19
CA LYS A 64 10.63 15.04 6.64
C LYS A 64 9.62 14.88 5.50
N ALA A 65 8.68 13.97 5.65
CA ALA A 65 7.63 13.71 4.67
C ALA A 65 6.88 14.98 4.26
N TRP A 66 6.59 15.13 2.97
CA TRP A 66 5.90 16.32 2.44
C TRP A 66 4.39 16.14 2.36
N SER A 67 3.90 14.91 2.44
CA SER A 67 2.47 14.63 2.54
C SER A 67 2.18 13.41 3.39
N ILE A 68 0.94 13.35 3.90
CA ILE A 68 0.41 12.24 4.66
C ILE A 68 -1.06 12.03 4.29
N MET A 69 -1.50 10.77 4.18
CA MET A 69 -2.87 10.44 3.84
C MET A 69 -3.60 9.90 5.07
N GLY A 70 -4.77 10.47 5.38
CA GLY A 70 -5.65 9.97 6.42
C GLY A 70 -6.23 8.59 6.06
N SER A 71 -6.61 7.83 7.09
CA SER A 71 -7.25 6.52 6.91
C SER A 71 -8.78 6.60 6.96
N TYR A 72 -9.45 5.56 6.46
CA TYR A 72 -10.92 5.52 6.37
C TYR A 72 -11.62 5.37 7.73
N ASN A 73 -11.00 4.64 8.65
CA ASN A 73 -11.60 4.31 9.95
C ASN A 73 -11.77 5.55 10.83
N GLN A 74 -12.59 5.38 11.85
CA GLN A 74 -12.71 6.36 12.92
C GLN A 74 -11.73 6.05 14.05
N LEU A 75 -11.29 7.08 14.74
CA LEU A 75 -10.64 7.02 16.03
C LEU A 75 -11.49 7.79 17.05
N ARG A 76 -12.00 7.08 18.06
CA ARG A 76 -12.80 7.67 19.15
C ARG A 76 -13.99 8.49 18.66
N GLY A 77 -14.65 7.99 17.60
CA GLY A 77 -15.88 8.60 17.05
C GLY A 77 -15.68 9.58 15.91
N GLU A 78 -14.43 9.94 15.54
CA GLU A 78 -14.15 10.84 14.42
C GLU A 78 -13.35 10.12 13.32
N HIS A 79 -13.73 10.31 12.06
CA HIS A 79 -12.97 9.76 10.94
C HIS A 79 -11.56 10.32 10.87
N CYS A 80 -10.57 9.46 10.70
CA CYS A 80 -9.16 9.85 10.74
C CYS A 80 -8.78 10.90 9.70
N CYS A 81 -9.48 10.96 8.55
CA CYS A 81 -9.28 11.99 7.54
C CYS A 81 -9.63 13.42 8.01
N HIS A 82 -10.37 13.56 9.09
CA HIS A 82 -10.70 14.87 9.70
C HIS A 82 -10.80 14.79 11.24
N ASN A 83 -9.97 13.96 11.86
CA ASN A 83 -9.87 13.82 13.31
C ASN A 83 -8.96 14.90 13.90
N ASP A 84 -9.50 15.74 14.77
CA ASP A 84 -8.77 16.88 15.36
C ASP A 84 -7.56 16.43 16.20
N LEU A 85 -7.71 15.33 16.98
CA LEU A 85 -6.61 14.81 17.78
C LEU A 85 -5.43 14.37 16.88
N LEU A 86 -5.70 13.64 15.81
CA LEU A 86 -4.65 13.14 14.92
C LEU A 86 -4.02 14.26 14.10
N LEU A 87 -4.83 15.09 13.44
CA LEU A 87 -4.33 15.98 12.39
C LEU A 87 -3.85 17.32 12.94
N ASN A 88 -4.61 17.94 13.86
CA ASN A 88 -4.19 19.21 14.45
C ASN A 88 -3.25 19.01 15.62
N LYS A 89 -3.69 18.26 16.67
CA LYS A 89 -2.93 18.21 17.92
C LYS A 89 -1.64 17.42 17.79
N ILE A 90 -1.70 16.20 17.26
CA ILE A 90 -0.52 15.34 17.15
C ILE A 90 0.32 15.73 15.93
N LEU A 91 -0.27 15.68 14.73
CA LEU A 91 0.51 15.84 13.50
C LEU A 91 1.04 17.26 13.31
N LYS A 92 0.15 18.27 13.32
CA LYS A 92 0.54 19.65 13.00
C LYS A 92 1.16 20.38 14.19
N GLN A 93 0.63 20.22 15.41
CA GLN A 93 1.12 20.95 16.58
C GLN A 93 2.29 20.23 17.28
N GLU A 94 2.12 18.97 17.70
CA GLU A 94 3.15 18.25 18.44
C GLU A 94 4.36 17.89 17.55
N TRP A 95 4.11 17.40 16.31
CA TRP A 95 5.19 17.00 15.41
C TRP A 95 5.66 18.09 14.46
N HIS A 96 5.00 19.24 14.44
CA HIS A 96 5.32 20.39 13.58
C HIS A 96 5.30 20.04 12.08
N PHE A 97 4.31 19.26 11.65
CA PHE A 97 4.17 18.87 10.26
C PHE A 97 3.76 20.06 9.38
N ASP A 98 4.60 20.41 8.41
CA ASP A 98 4.38 21.53 7.50
C ASP A 98 3.90 21.13 6.11
N GLY A 99 3.75 19.80 5.88
CA GLY A 99 3.28 19.21 4.63
C GLY A 99 1.76 19.22 4.46
N VAL A 100 1.29 18.49 3.46
CA VAL A 100 -0.12 18.39 3.08
C VAL A 100 -0.77 17.15 3.68
N VAL A 101 -1.90 17.33 4.36
CA VAL A 101 -2.77 16.23 4.78
C VAL A 101 -3.80 15.96 3.69
N ILE A 102 -3.79 14.75 3.15
CA ILE A 102 -4.66 14.31 2.07
C ILE A 102 -5.67 13.31 2.63
N SER A 103 -6.95 13.39 2.22
CA SER A 103 -7.89 12.31 2.54
C SER A 103 -7.62 11.09 1.66
N ASP A 104 -7.94 9.91 2.14
CA ASP A 104 -8.17 8.79 1.23
C ASP A 104 -9.43 9.04 0.39
N TRP A 105 -9.65 8.29 -0.71
CA TRP A 105 -10.75 8.52 -1.66
C TRP A 105 -12.12 8.34 -0.99
N GLY A 106 -12.87 9.45 -0.86
CA GLY A 106 -14.15 9.47 -0.15
C GLY A 106 -14.01 9.36 1.38
N GLY A 107 -12.83 9.62 1.95
CA GLY A 107 -12.57 9.54 3.40
C GLY A 107 -13.03 10.76 4.20
N ALA A 108 -13.42 11.85 3.56
CA ALA A 108 -14.06 12.99 4.22
C ALA A 108 -15.58 12.77 4.34
N HIS A 109 -16.16 13.14 5.47
CA HIS A 109 -17.58 12.89 5.77
C HIS A 109 -18.33 14.09 6.36
N ASN A 110 -17.63 15.20 6.62
CA ASN A 110 -18.21 16.37 7.24
C ASN A 110 -17.44 17.65 6.90
N THR A 111 -18.14 18.68 6.41
CA THR A 111 -17.51 19.95 6.02
C THR A 111 -16.88 20.67 7.20
N ASP A 112 -17.59 20.79 8.34
CA ASP A 112 -17.05 21.51 9.52
C ASP A 112 -15.78 20.87 10.02
N GLN A 113 -15.75 19.56 10.15
CA GLN A 113 -14.58 18.81 10.60
C GLN A 113 -13.45 18.88 9.57
N ALA A 114 -13.75 18.66 8.28
CA ALA A 114 -12.73 18.74 7.23
C ALA A 114 -12.08 20.13 7.15
N VAL A 115 -12.87 21.20 7.32
CA VAL A 115 -12.38 22.57 7.32
C VAL A 115 -11.51 22.87 8.56
N LYS A 116 -11.98 22.50 9.76
CA LYS A 116 -11.38 22.91 11.02
C LYS A 116 -10.32 21.97 11.58
N ASN A 117 -10.47 20.68 11.31
CA ASN A 117 -9.69 19.62 11.96
C ASN A 117 -8.44 19.17 11.18
N GLY A 118 -7.96 19.99 10.24
CA GLY A 118 -6.61 19.82 9.70
C GLY A 118 -6.49 19.06 8.40
N LEU A 119 -7.59 18.64 7.74
CA LEU A 119 -7.53 18.14 6.36
C LEU A 119 -7.19 19.28 5.40
N ASP A 120 -6.22 19.08 4.49
CA ASP A 120 -5.78 20.12 3.57
C ASP A 120 -6.25 19.88 2.13
N LEU A 121 -6.34 18.61 1.70
CA LEU A 121 -6.75 18.22 0.35
C LEU A 121 -7.71 17.03 0.42
N GLU A 122 -8.92 17.21 -0.08
CA GLU A 122 -9.91 16.15 -0.20
C GLU A 122 -9.76 15.44 -1.55
N MET A 123 -9.69 14.10 -1.52
CA MET A 123 -9.57 13.24 -2.68
C MET A 123 -10.79 12.33 -2.82
N GLY A 124 -11.08 11.97 -4.07
CA GLY A 124 -12.16 11.05 -4.41
C GLY A 124 -13.49 11.72 -4.56
N THR A 125 -14.22 11.25 -5.52
CA THR A 125 -15.46 11.86 -6.02
C THR A 125 -16.70 11.00 -5.78
N PHE A 126 -16.49 9.84 -5.20
CA PHE A 126 -17.59 8.96 -4.77
C PHE A 126 -18.07 9.37 -3.39
N THR A 127 -17.99 10.64 -3.11
CA THR A 127 -18.30 11.19 -1.81
C THR A 127 -19.72 10.92 -1.43
N ASN A 128 -19.81 10.21 -0.38
CA ASN A 128 -21.05 9.83 0.23
C ASN A 128 -21.65 11.04 0.93
N GLY A 129 -22.54 11.73 0.30
CA GLY A 129 -23.39 12.58 1.07
C GLY A 129 -23.60 14.01 0.63
N LEU A 130 -22.85 14.57 -0.30
CA LEU A 130 -23.14 15.90 -0.83
C LEU A 130 -23.95 15.85 -2.11
N THR A 131 -23.67 14.92 -3.03
CA THR A 131 -24.54 14.63 -4.16
C THR A 131 -24.63 13.14 -4.41
N THR A 132 -25.82 12.63 -4.66
CA THR A 132 -26.09 11.23 -5.03
C THR A 132 -26.14 11.02 -6.55
N LYS A 133 -25.95 12.06 -7.34
CA LYS A 133 -26.13 12.03 -8.79
C LYS A 133 -24.80 12.19 -9.53
N GLY A 134 -23.96 11.21 -9.46
CA GLY A 134 -22.98 10.75 -10.44
C GLY A 134 -22.19 11.71 -11.34
N LYS A 135 -22.29 13.01 -11.17
CA LYS A 135 -21.46 13.99 -11.87
C LYS A 135 -20.46 14.58 -10.88
N PHE A 136 -19.19 14.42 -11.21
CA PHE A 136 -18.11 15.08 -10.50
C PHE A 136 -18.31 16.60 -10.59
N SER A 137 -18.60 17.23 -9.47
CA SER A 137 -18.76 18.68 -9.38
C SER A 137 -18.21 19.16 -8.05
N TYR A 138 -17.88 20.41 -7.95
CA TYR A 138 -17.43 21.02 -6.70
C TYR A 138 -18.45 20.89 -5.57
N ALA A 139 -19.74 20.78 -5.88
CA ALA A 139 -20.80 20.49 -4.91
C ALA A 139 -20.70 19.10 -4.27
N SER A 140 -19.92 18.19 -4.86
CA SER A 140 -19.71 16.82 -4.34
C SER A 140 -18.61 16.71 -3.28
N TYR A 141 -17.87 17.78 -3.02
CA TYR A 141 -16.74 17.80 -2.11
C TYR A 141 -17.02 18.66 -0.88
N TYR A 142 -16.61 18.19 0.28
CA TYR A 142 -16.74 18.89 1.56
C TYR A 142 -15.85 20.14 1.64
N LEU A 143 -14.66 20.11 1.00
CA LEU A 143 -13.72 21.23 0.94
C LEU A 143 -13.83 22.11 -0.32
N ALA A 144 -14.91 21.99 -1.10
CA ALA A 144 -15.15 22.84 -2.26
C ALA A 144 -16.33 23.80 -2.04
N ASP A 145 -17.42 23.69 -2.79
CA ASP A 145 -18.56 24.62 -2.71
C ASP A 145 -19.11 24.81 -1.28
N PRO A 146 -19.27 23.76 -0.44
CA PRO A 146 -19.73 23.95 0.94
C PRO A 146 -18.75 24.78 1.78
N PHE A 147 -17.45 24.63 1.58
CA PHE A 147 -16.44 25.43 2.28
C PHE A 147 -16.44 26.87 1.79
N LEU A 148 -16.47 27.10 0.47
CA LEU A 148 -16.56 28.43 -0.14
C LEU A 148 -17.82 29.17 0.34
N LYS A 149 -18.96 28.48 0.34
CA LYS A 149 -20.20 29.05 0.89
C LYS A 149 -20.04 29.45 2.35
N GLY A 150 -19.44 28.59 3.17
CA GLY A 150 -19.21 28.88 4.58
C GLY A 150 -18.29 30.10 4.82
N ILE A 151 -17.30 30.33 3.95
CA ILE A 151 -16.47 31.55 3.99
C ILE A 151 -17.35 32.79 3.65
N ASN A 152 -18.10 32.72 2.56
CA ASN A 152 -18.95 33.82 2.11
C ASN A 152 -20.05 34.18 3.13
N ASP A 153 -20.55 33.19 3.85
CA ASP A 153 -21.56 33.37 4.91
C ASP A 153 -20.92 33.82 6.27
N GLY A 154 -19.60 33.97 6.33
CA GLY A 154 -18.89 34.33 7.58
C GLY A 154 -18.79 33.20 8.62
N LYS A 155 -19.10 31.95 8.24
CA LYS A 155 -19.02 30.78 9.13
C LYS A 155 -17.59 30.30 9.34
N TYR A 156 -16.73 30.44 8.33
CA TYR A 156 -15.33 30.04 8.35
C TYR A 156 -14.42 31.24 8.07
N ASP A 157 -13.32 31.33 8.82
CA ASP A 157 -12.27 32.29 8.54
C ASP A 157 -11.52 31.91 7.27
N VAL A 158 -11.26 32.88 6.40
CA VAL A 158 -10.46 32.71 5.19
C VAL A 158 -9.03 32.25 5.48
N ALA A 159 -8.52 32.49 6.68
CA ALA A 159 -7.21 32.00 7.14
C ALA A 159 -7.11 30.46 7.05
N LEU A 160 -8.22 29.73 7.26
CA LEU A 160 -8.27 28.27 7.12
C LEU A 160 -8.04 27.84 5.67
N LEU A 161 -8.57 28.57 4.69
CA LEU A 161 -8.30 28.34 3.28
C LEU A 161 -6.84 28.65 2.93
N ASN A 162 -6.33 29.79 3.43
CA ASN A 162 -4.97 30.22 3.19
C ASN A 162 -3.92 29.21 3.75
N ASP A 163 -4.13 28.63 4.93
CA ASP A 163 -3.26 27.57 5.47
C ASP A 163 -3.23 26.36 4.55
N LYS A 164 -4.41 25.84 4.13
CA LYS A 164 -4.51 24.68 3.24
C LYS A 164 -3.84 24.96 1.88
N ALA A 165 -4.16 26.09 1.27
CA ALA A 165 -3.57 26.51 -0.01
C ALA A 165 -2.03 26.69 0.12
N GLY A 166 -1.56 27.31 1.20
CA GLY A 166 -0.15 27.50 1.48
C GLY A 166 0.63 26.17 1.58
N ARG A 167 0.04 25.15 2.20
CA ARG A 167 0.62 23.79 2.29
C ARG A 167 0.72 23.12 0.91
N ILE A 168 -0.33 23.20 0.12
CA ILE A 168 -0.35 22.67 -1.25
C ILE A 168 0.67 23.39 -2.13
N LEU A 169 0.73 24.71 -2.09
CA LEU A 169 1.72 25.50 -2.83
C LEU A 169 3.15 25.15 -2.42
N ARG A 170 3.42 24.99 -1.13
CA ARG A 170 4.74 24.56 -0.64
C ARG A 170 5.14 23.22 -1.23
N MET A 171 4.23 22.25 -1.31
CA MET A 171 4.49 20.96 -1.94
C MET A 171 4.78 21.13 -3.44
N ILE A 172 4.02 21.95 -4.16
CA ILE A 172 4.25 22.26 -5.60
C ILE A 172 5.64 22.87 -5.80
N PHE A 173 6.04 23.83 -4.97
CA PHE A 173 7.38 24.42 -5.05
C PHE A 173 8.49 23.41 -4.76
N ARG A 174 8.29 22.51 -3.82
CA ARG A 174 9.25 21.44 -3.50
C ARG A 174 9.37 20.37 -4.60
N THR A 175 8.35 20.21 -5.43
CA THR A 175 8.26 19.16 -6.45
C THR A 175 8.34 19.73 -7.87
N THR A 176 7.21 20.07 -8.44
CA THR A 176 7.05 20.43 -9.85
C THR A 176 7.84 21.66 -10.26
N MET A 177 8.00 22.63 -9.36
CA MET A 177 8.72 23.87 -9.61
C MET A 177 10.18 23.86 -9.15
N SER A 178 10.70 22.71 -8.69
CA SER A 178 12.12 22.59 -8.35
C SER A 178 12.99 22.65 -9.60
N ALA A 179 13.95 23.57 -9.61
CA ALA A 179 14.81 23.84 -10.79
C ALA A 179 15.69 22.64 -11.20
N ASN A 180 16.03 21.76 -10.27
CA ASN A 180 16.95 20.64 -10.47
C ASN A 180 16.24 19.27 -10.47
N ARG A 181 14.95 19.24 -10.76
CA ARG A 181 14.20 18.00 -10.79
C ARG A 181 14.63 17.11 -11.94
N PRO A 182 15.11 15.88 -11.70
CA PRO A 182 15.45 14.96 -12.78
C PRO A 182 14.18 14.44 -13.48
N PHE A 183 14.26 14.21 -14.77
CA PHE A 183 13.25 13.48 -15.51
C PHE A 183 13.46 11.97 -15.28
N GLY A 184 12.40 11.27 -14.86
CA GLY A 184 12.43 9.83 -14.68
C GLY A 184 12.37 9.06 -16.01
N ARG A 185 12.63 7.76 -15.95
CA ARG A 185 12.44 6.80 -17.04
C ARG A 185 11.47 5.73 -16.63
N PHE A 186 10.75 5.17 -17.59
CA PHE A 186 9.92 3.98 -17.38
C PHE A 186 10.68 2.73 -17.80
N VAL A 187 10.55 1.67 -17.01
CA VAL A 187 10.97 0.30 -17.37
C VAL A 187 12.43 0.24 -17.87
N SER A 188 13.36 0.79 -17.10
CA SER A 188 14.78 0.70 -17.45
C SER A 188 15.43 -0.58 -16.91
N PRO A 189 16.54 -1.06 -17.50
CA PRO A 189 17.30 -2.18 -16.96
C PRO A 189 17.76 -1.97 -15.52
N GLU A 190 18.09 -0.74 -15.15
CA GLU A 190 18.51 -0.37 -13.80
C GLU A 190 17.37 -0.55 -12.80
N HIS A 191 16.10 -0.20 -13.17
CA HIS A 191 14.92 -0.45 -12.34
C HIS A 191 14.70 -1.95 -12.12
N SER A 192 14.90 -2.76 -13.15
CA SER A 192 14.79 -4.22 -13.07
C SER A 192 15.84 -4.81 -12.13
N GLN A 193 17.09 -4.33 -12.21
CA GLN A 193 18.17 -4.75 -11.32
C GLN A 193 17.89 -4.32 -9.88
N ALA A 194 17.43 -3.08 -9.65
CA ALA A 194 17.06 -2.59 -8.33
C ALA A 194 15.92 -3.41 -7.73
N GLY A 195 14.85 -3.68 -8.48
CA GLY A 195 13.74 -4.53 -8.05
C GLY A 195 14.19 -5.95 -7.67
N ARG A 196 15.07 -6.56 -8.49
CA ARG A 196 15.67 -7.87 -8.20
C ARG A 196 16.48 -7.85 -6.91
N ARG A 197 17.32 -6.82 -6.71
CA ARG A 197 18.14 -6.68 -5.51
C ARG A 197 17.28 -6.52 -4.26
N ILE A 198 16.25 -5.67 -4.31
CA ILE A 198 15.31 -5.49 -3.21
C ILE A 198 14.63 -6.82 -2.84
N ALA A 199 14.16 -7.58 -3.84
CA ALA A 199 13.58 -8.88 -3.60
C ALA A 199 14.55 -9.87 -2.96
N GLN A 200 15.81 -9.93 -3.44
CA GLN A 200 16.84 -10.80 -2.88
C GLN A 200 17.17 -10.46 -1.43
N GLU A 201 17.26 -9.16 -1.09
CA GLU A 201 17.52 -8.71 0.28
C GLU A 201 16.31 -8.87 1.21
N GLY A 202 15.08 -8.89 0.64
CA GLY A 202 13.84 -9.10 1.39
C GLY A 202 13.51 -10.57 1.71
N ILE A 203 14.13 -11.53 1.01
CA ILE A 203 13.89 -12.96 1.24
C ILE A 203 14.56 -13.39 2.55
N VAL A 204 13.78 -14.01 3.45
CA VAL A 204 14.27 -14.52 4.74
C VAL A 204 14.38 -16.04 4.70
N LEU A 205 15.58 -16.55 4.94
CA LEU A 205 15.84 -17.99 5.05
C LEU A 205 15.51 -18.45 6.49
N LEU A 206 14.29 -18.95 6.70
CA LEU A 206 13.81 -19.34 8.03
C LEU A 206 14.44 -20.64 8.53
N LYS A 207 14.79 -21.56 7.63
CA LYS A 207 15.34 -22.88 7.96
C LYS A 207 16.23 -23.37 6.82
N ASN A 208 17.44 -23.87 7.15
CA ASN A 208 18.38 -24.43 6.18
C ASN A 208 19.17 -25.59 6.79
N GLU A 209 18.46 -26.64 7.22
CA GLU A 209 19.09 -27.83 7.79
C GLU A 209 19.96 -28.54 6.76
N LYS A 210 21.10 -29.04 7.20
CA LYS A 210 22.08 -29.75 6.36
C LYS A 210 22.56 -28.92 5.16
N GLN A 211 22.46 -27.59 5.23
CA GLN A 211 22.86 -26.69 4.13
C GLN A 211 22.17 -27.04 2.80
N PHE A 212 20.86 -27.32 2.85
CA PHE A 212 20.09 -27.70 1.68
C PHE A 212 20.12 -26.61 0.59
N PHE A 213 19.99 -25.35 1.00
CA PHE A 213 20.16 -24.20 0.12
C PHE A 213 21.56 -23.59 0.23
N PRO A 214 22.11 -23.03 -0.86
CA PRO A 214 21.56 -23.00 -2.23
C PRO A 214 21.63 -24.37 -2.90
N ILE A 215 20.66 -24.67 -3.78
CA ILE A 215 20.69 -25.87 -4.62
C ILE A 215 21.60 -25.59 -5.82
N PRO A 216 22.74 -26.30 -5.98
CA PRO A 216 23.58 -26.14 -7.16
C PRO A 216 22.89 -26.64 -8.43
N ALA A 217 23.19 -25.98 -9.56
CA ALA A 217 22.76 -26.50 -10.87
C ALA A 217 23.39 -27.89 -11.13
N GLY A 218 22.63 -28.80 -11.71
CA GLY A 218 23.07 -30.17 -12.02
C GLY A 218 23.07 -31.12 -10.82
N LYS A 219 22.73 -30.67 -9.60
CA LYS A 219 22.66 -31.56 -8.42
C LYS A 219 21.50 -32.57 -8.50
N TYR A 220 20.38 -32.16 -9.08
CA TYR A 220 19.19 -32.97 -9.24
C TYR A 220 18.77 -33.00 -10.71
N ASN A 221 18.35 -34.17 -11.21
CA ASN A 221 17.88 -34.33 -12.57
C ASN A 221 16.39 -34.04 -12.72
N LYS A 222 15.63 -34.26 -11.65
CA LYS A 222 14.17 -34.07 -11.66
C LYS A 222 13.73 -33.20 -10.48
N ILE A 223 13.30 -32.00 -10.75
CA ILE A 223 12.84 -31.04 -9.78
C ILE A 223 11.33 -30.87 -9.95
N ALA A 224 10.54 -31.26 -8.95
CA ALA A 224 9.12 -30.98 -8.90
C ALA A 224 8.89 -29.59 -8.29
N VAL A 225 8.17 -28.74 -8.98
CA VAL A 225 7.67 -27.46 -8.46
C VAL A 225 6.17 -27.59 -8.22
N ILE A 226 5.75 -27.47 -6.98
CA ILE A 226 4.35 -27.64 -6.58
C ILE A 226 3.86 -26.36 -5.93
N GLY A 227 2.67 -25.95 -6.31
CA GLY A 227 1.99 -24.80 -5.74
C GLY A 227 1.49 -23.83 -6.81
N GLU A 228 0.24 -23.40 -6.69
CA GLU A 228 -0.35 -22.43 -7.60
C GLU A 228 0.48 -21.13 -7.65
N ASN A 229 1.02 -20.69 -6.51
CA ASN A 229 1.81 -19.47 -6.42
C ASN A 229 3.15 -19.53 -7.16
N ALA A 230 3.59 -20.74 -7.56
CA ALA A 230 4.80 -20.87 -8.38
C ALA A 230 4.65 -20.26 -9.78
N SER A 231 3.44 -20.32 -10.35
CA SER A 231 3.15 -19.84 -11.72
C SER A 231 2.27 -18.59 -11.76
N ARG A 232 1.76 -18.14 -10.61
CA ARG A 232 0.86 -16.97 -10.58
C ARG A 232 1.63 -15.66 -10.67
N SER A 233 1.00 -14.73 -11.37
CA SER A 233 1.38 -13.33 -11.34
C SER A 233 0.93 -12.69 -10.01
N LEU A 234 1.88 -12.39 -9.12
CA LEU A 234 1.61 -11.81 -7.80
C LEU A 234 2.21 -10.40 -7.63
N VAL A 235 2.79 -9.85 -8.68
CA VAL A 235 3.44 -8.53 -8.68
C VAL A 235 2.44 -7.40 -8.47
N VAL A 236 1.20 -7.61 -8.89
CA VAL A 236 0.14 -6.60 -8.81
C VAL A 236 -0.78 -6.89 -7.63
N GLY A 237 -0.86 -5.96 -6.67
CA GLY A 237 -1.68 -6.13 -5.46
C GLY A 237 -3.18 -6.18 -5.72
N GLY A 238 -3.68 -5.46 -6.71
CA GLY A 238 -5.11 -5.30 -6.99
C GLY A 238 -5.66 -3.97 -6.47
N GLY A 239 -6.90 -3.63 -6.79
CA GLY A 239 -7.54 -2.37 -6.41
C GLY A 239 -6.72 -1.14 -6.83
N SER A 240 -6.55 -0.19 -5.93
CA SER A 240 -5.77 1.03 -6.18
C SER A 240 -4.27 0.79 -6.38
N SER A 241 -3.74 -0.38 -5.99
CA SER A 241 -2.36 -0.78 -6.22
C SER A 241 -2.15 -1.56 -7.52
N SER A 242 -3.18 -1.71 -8.35
CA SER A 242 -3.07 -2.40 -9.64
C SER A 242 -2.20 -1.61 -10.62
N LEU A 243 -1.13 -2.25 -11.08
CA LEU A 243 -0.20 -1.69 -12.05
C LEU A 243 -0.19 -2.55 -13.32
N LYS A 244 -0.01 -1.91 -14.47
CA LYS A 244 0.29 -2.60 -15.71
C LYS A 244 1.81 -2.75 -15.82
N VAL A 245 2.31 -3.92 -15.45
CA VAL A 245 3.75 -4.21 -15.50
C VAL A 245 4.18 -4.59 -16.91
N ALA A 246 5.45 -4.32 -17.26
CA ALA A 246 5.99 -4.66 -18.57
C ALA A 246 6.27 -6.16 -18.70
N TYR A 247 6.69 -6.80 -17.61
CA TYR A 247 6.92 -8.24 -17.53
C TYR A 247 6.87 -8.70 -16.06
N GLU A 248 6.71 -9.96 -15.86
CA GLU A 248 6.80 -10.63 -14.57
C GLU A 248 7.70 -11.85 -14.69
N VAL A 249 8.34 -12.22 -13.60
CA VAL A 249 9.10 -13.46 -13.47
C VAL A 249 8.55 -14.23 -12.30
N SER A 250 7.83 -15.31 -12.58
CA SER A 250 7.31 -16.19 -11.53
C SER A 250 8.43 -17.05 -10.93
N PRO A 251 8.23 -17.61 -9.72
CA PRO A 251 9.16 -18.62 -9.19
C PRO A 251 9.43 -19.78 -10.16
N LEU A 252 8.40 -20.24 -10.87
CA LEU A 252 8.51 -21.31 -11.87
C LEU A 252 9.40 -20.89 -13.06
N ASP A 253 9.22 -19.67 -13.57
CA ASP A 253 10.06 -19.14 -14.65
C ASP A 253 11.53 -19.06 -14.22
N GLY A 254 11.79 -18.53 -13.02
CA GLY A 254 13.13 -18.42 -12.46
C GLY A 254 13.80 -19.79 -12.25
N LEU A 255 13.06 -20.78 -11.75
CA LEU A 255 13.55 -22.13 -11.57
C LEU A 255 13.81 -22.82 -12.90
N THR A 256 12.90 -22.67 -13.85
CA THR A 256 13.05 -23.23 -15.21
C THR A 256 14.24 -22.62 -15.94
N ALA A 257 14.44 -21.31 -15.83
CA ALA A 257 15.60 -20.63 -16.41
C ALA A 257 16.93 -21.10 -15.77
N LYS A 258 16.93 -21.37 -14.47
CA LYS A 258 18.14 -21.79 -13.75
C LYS A 258 18.52 -23.25 -13.98
N TYR A 259 17.54 -24.15 -13.98
CA TYR A 259 17.80 -25.59 -13.98
C TYR A 259 17.56 -26.26 -15.34
N GLY A 260 16.88 -25.59 -16.25
CA GLY A 260 16.49 -26.12 -17.55
C GLY A 260 15.08 -26.70 -17.55
N LYS A 261 14.37 -26.50 -18.67
CA LYS A 261 12.97 -26.92 -18.82
C LYS A 261 12.78 -28.44 -18.66
N ASP A 262 13.76 -29.24 -19.13
CA ASP A 262 13.68 -30.68 -19.09
C ASP A 262 13.88 -31.27 -17.69
N HIS A 263 14.39 -30.47 -16.76
CA HIS A 263 14.62 -30.83 -15.36
C HIS A 263 13.52 -30.38 -14.40
N VAL A 264 12.61 -29.51 -14.84
CA VAL A 264 11.58 -28.92 -14.00
C VAL A 264 10.20 -29.38 -14.42
N THR A 265 9.47 -30.05 -13.52
CA THR A 265 8.08 -30.44 -13.72
C THR A 265 7.19 -29.67 -12.73
N TYR A 266 6.08 -29.13 -13.22
CA TYR A 266 5.17 -28.32 -12.42
C TYR A 266 3.80 -28.99 -12.22
N SER A 267 3.26 -28.85 -11.01
CA SER A 267 1.85 -29.11 -10.71
C SER A 267 1.31 -28.07 -9.74
N PRO A 268 0.11 -27.50 -9.97
CA PRO A 268 -0.43 -26.47 -9.07
C PRO A 268 -0.75 -27.02 -7.67
N GLY A 269 -1.17 -28.27 -7.53
CA GLY A 269 -1.51 -28.90 -6.26
C GLY A 269 -2.76 -28.33 -5.56
N TYR A 270 -3.07 -27.07 -5.77
CA TYR A 270 -4.27 -26.38 -5.32
C TYR A 270 -4.63 -25.26 -6.29
N ALA A 271 -5.85 -24.72 -6.18
CA ALA A 271 -6.28 -23.56 -6.97
C ALA A 271 -7.23 -22.69 -6.14
N SER A 272 -6.91 -21.41 -6.06
CA SER A 272 -7.66 -20.42 -5.29
C SER A 272 -8.78 -19.73 -6.06
N GLY A 273 -8.89 -19.98 -7.36
CA GLY A 273 -9.81 -19.27 -8.25
C GLY A 273 -9.22 -18.00 -8.87
N PRO A 274 -10.00 -17.26 -9.67
CA PRO A 274 -9.54 -16.05 -10.33
C PRO A 274 -9.26 -14.93 -9.33
N SER A 275 -8.22 -14.14 -9.60
CA SER A 275 -7.90 -12.96 -8.80
C SER A 275 -8.86 -11.82 -9.15
N MET A 276 -9.85 -11.57 -8.30
CA MET A 276 -10.80 -10.47 -8.47
C MET A 276 -10.85 -9.65 -7.18
N TYR A 277 -10.44 -8.39 -7.26
CA TYR A 277 -10.53 -7.48 -6.12
C TYR A 277 -11.99 -7.28 -5.69
N GLY A 278 -12.27 -7.48 -4.39
CA GLY A 278 -13.61 -7.30 -3.83
C GLY A 278 -14.61 -8.41 -4.15
N ARG A 279 -14.17 -9.53 -4.75
CA ARG A 279 -15.04 -10.70 -5.03
C ARG A 279 -14.28 -11.99 -4.78
N GLU A 280 -14.79 -12.83 -3.90
CA GLU A 280 -14.35 -14.22 -3.81
C GLU A 280 -15.04 -15.04 -4.89
N GLU A 281 -14.29 -15.54 -5.84
CA GLU A 281 -14.74 -16.58 -6.74
C GLU A 281 -13.87 -17.80 -6.53
N LYS A 282 -14.47 -18.85 -5.94
CA LYS A 282 -13.76 -20.12 -5.71
C LYS A 282 -13.37 -20.79 -7.00
N SER A 283 -12.26 -21.49 -6.98
CA SER A 283 -11.88 -22.35 -8.11
C SER A 283 -12.95 -23.40 -8.38
N LYS A 284 -13.23 -23.66 -9.66
CA LYS A 284 -14.08 -24.76 -10.12
C LYS A 284 -13.33 -26.07 -10.30
N LEU A 285 -12.02 -26.06 -10.07
CA LEU A 285 -11.18 -27.25 -10.19
C LEU A 285 -11.37 -28.18 -8.98
N ASN A 286 -11.34 -29.47 -9.22
CA ASN A 286 -11.46 -30.46 -8.17
C ASN A 286 -10.16 -30.52 -7.35
N ALA A 287 -10.25 -30.24 -6.05
CA ALA A 287 -9.10 -30.18 -5.16
C ALA A 287 -8.37 -31.53 -5.05
N ASP A 288 -9.12 -32.64 -4.93
CA ASP A 288 -8.53 -33.98 -4.78
C ASP A 288 -7.74 -34.38 -6.04
N SER A 289 -8.27 -34.04 -7.22
CA SER A 289 -7.56 -34.26 -8.49
C SER A 289 -6.26 -33.45 -8.58
N LEU A 290 -6.25 -32.20 -8.11
CA LEU A 290 -5.06 -31.36 -8.08
C LEU A 290 -4.00 -31.92 -7.12
N ILE A 291 -4.42 -32.37 -5.95
CA ILE A 291 -3.55 -33.01 -4.97
C ILE A 291 -2.96 -34.30 -5.52
N ALA A 292 -3.80 -35.18 -6.10
CA ALA A 292 -3.35 -36.44 -6.68
C ALA A 292 -2.30 -36.22 -7.79
N ALA A 293 -2.54 -35.26 -8.69
CA ALA A 293 -1.57 -34.90 -9.73
C ALA A 293 -0.25 -34.37 -9.16
N ALA A 294 -0.30 -33.54 -8.13
CA ALA A 294 0.89 -33.05 -7.45
C ALA A 294 1.69 -34.14 -6.76
N VAL A 295 1.02 -35.10 -6.14
CA VAL A 295 1.64 -36.28 -5.49
C VAL A 295 2.36 -37.13 -6.54
N GLU A 296 1.77 -37.38 -7.70
CA GLU A 296 2.43 -38.16 -8.77
C GLU A 296 3.67 -37.42 -9.30
N VAL A 297 3.60 -36.13 -9.50
CA VAL A 297 4.78 -35.32 -9.90
C VAL A 297 5.87 -35.38 -8.82
N ALA A 298 5.50 -35.29 -7.54
CA ALA A 298 6.43 -35.37 -6.42
C ALA A 298 7.13 -36.72 -6.32
N LYS A 299 6.41 -37.84 -6.49
CA LYS A 299 6.96 -39.21 -6.47
C LYS A 299 8.05 -39.44 -7.51
N GLY A 300 7.91 -38.79 -8.66
CA GLY A 300 8.86 -38.93 -9.78
C GLY A 300 10.09 -38.02 -9.69
N ALA A 301 10.22 -37.21 -8.64
CA ALA A 301 11.24 -36.18 -8.53
C ALA A 301 12.34 -36.50 -7.51
N ASP A 302 13.55 -35.99 -7.75
CA ASP A 302 14.69 -36.08 -6.81
C ASP A 302 14.52 -35.06 -5.67
N VAL A 303 13.86 -33.94 -5.95
CA VAL A 303 13.58 -32.84 -5.01
C VAL A 303 12.24 -32.17 -5.32
N VAL A 304 11.53 -31.80 -4.27
CA VAL A 304 10.27 -31.06 -4.36
C VAL A 304 10.44 -29.67 -3.79
N LEU A 305 10.10 -28.67 -4.58
CA LEU A 305 10.03 -27.26 -4.16
C LEU A 305 8.55 -26.85 -4.09
N PHE A 306 8.04 -26.67 -2.88
CA PHE A 306 6.68 -26.24 -2.66
C PHE A 306 6.62 -24.71 -2.54
N VAL A 307 5.80 -24.07 -3.39
CA VAL A 307 5.59 -22.63 -3.43
C VAL A 307 4.16 -22.33 -2.99
N GLY A 308 3.98 -22.20 -1.72
CA GLY A 308 2.69 -21.90 -1.08
C GLY A 308 2.61 -20.49 -0.56
N GLY A 309 1.48 -20.15 0.02
CA GLY A 309 1.25 -18.87 0.69
C GLY A 309 -0.06 -18.21 0.28
N LEU A 310 -0.29 -17.03 0.84
CA LEU A 310 -1.44 -16.20 0.49
C LEU A 310 -1.31 -15.67 -0.94
N ASN A 311 -2.44 -15.43 -1.57
CA ASN A 311 -2.52 -14.81 -2.89
C ASN A 311 -3.69 -13.81 -2.94
N LYS A 312 -3.89 -13.14 -4.07
CA LYS A 312 -4.88 -12.06 -4.23
C LYS A 312 -6.32 -12.44 -3.86
N ASN A 313 -6.65 -13.71 -3.79
CA ASN A 313 -8.00 -14.15 -3.42
C ASN A 313 -8.18 -14.29 -1.91
N HIS A 314 -7.11 -14.20 -1.14
CA HIS A 314 -7.11 -14.34 0.31
C HIS A 314 -6.81 -13.02 1.06
N PHE A 315 -6.68 -11.91 0.32
CA PHE A 315 -6.38 -10.59 0.88
C PHE A 315 -7.62 -9.70 0.89
N GLN A 316 -8.68 -10.15 1.49
CA GLN A 316 -9.91 -9.35 1.60
C GLN A 316 -10.25 -8.99 3.05
N ASP A 317 -9.28 -9.09 3.93
CA ASP A 317 -9.42 -8.74 5.34
C ASP A 317 -9.01 -7.30 5.61
#